data_b622b30a043aa6824e5ec9d97f717f31
#
_entry.id   b622b30a043aa6824e5ec9d97f717f31
#
_cell.length_a   1.000
_cell.length_b   1.000
_cell.length_c   1.000
_cell.angle_alpha   90.00
_cell.angle_beta   90.00
_cell.angle_gamma   90.00
#
_symmetry.space_group_name_H-M   'P 1'
#
loop_
_entity.id
_entity.type
_entity.pdbx_description
1 polymer ?
#
loop_
_entity_poly.entity_id
_entity_poly.type
_entity_poly.pdbx_seq_one_letter_code
_entity_poly.pdbx_strand_id
1 'polypeptide(L)'
;FSLAKLGVPMATRTRYVAELIRQRLIEQGIDEARAFATAEALLEALFGEKADKKKEGVKALQTGQAVLFGNEEIAYLVRRCRDIAGDFSDPVALKAEVAKFLKDEKKNIEAMKLGSGLESALFGRMVTSDLLANRDASVSVAHAFTVHEAQVENDYFTVVDDFAQAEDGAGSAGIFDTELASGLYYGYVVIDVPQLVANLEGIKVEDVFTTGAEKRELAGKVAQHLLHLIATVSPGAKRGSTAPYAWAKFVLVEAGDWQPRSLAAAFHDPMPLKGDSSIRARAAGKLANEIAALDAAYGMPTARRFLSLDELIVPAAERATLSQLGEWIAQTVRDGAC
;
A
#
# COMPACT_ATOMS: atom_id res chain seq x y z
N PHE A 1 -11.31 -2.17 -11.47
CA PHE A 1 -11.35 -2.00 -10.01
C PHE A 1 -10.45 -0.86 -9.57
N SER A 2 -10.89 -0.10 -8.57
CA SER A 2 -10.11 0.97 -7.95
C SER A 2 -10.58 1.14 -6.50
N LEU A 3 -9.66 1.15 -5.56
CA LEU A 3 -9.97 1.35 -4.13
C LEU A 3 -10.64 2.71 -3.88
N ALA A 4 -10.33 3.73 -4.68
CA ALA A 4 -10.97 5.05 -4.60
C ALA A 4 -12.50 5.01 -4.82
N LYS A 5 -13.03 4.00 -5.53
CA LYS A 5 -14.47 3.82 -5.75
C LYS A 5 -15.24 3.29 -4.53
N LEU A 6 -14.53 2.89 -3.48
CA LEU A 6 -15.15 2.42 -2.24
C LEU A 6 -15.73 3.54 -1.38
N GLY A 7 -15.49 4.81 -1.74
CA GLY A 7 -15.96 5.97 -0.97
C GLY A 7 -15.21 6.19 0.35
N VAL A 8 -14.11 5.48 0.56
CA VAL A 8 -13.25 5.67 1.74
C VAL A 8 -12.27 6.80 1.46
N PRO A 9 -12.06 7.74 2.40
CA PRO A 9 -11.07 8.78 2.25
C PRO A 9 -9.68 8.20 1.97
N MET A 10 -8.99 8.80 1.00
CA MET A 10 -7.61 8.44 0.67
C MET A 10 -6.64 9.23 1.53
N ALA A 11 -5.39 8.80 1.56
CA ALA A 11 -4.31 9.46 2.28
C ALA A 11 -3.21 9.95 1.33
N THR A 12 -2.42 10.90 1.81
CA THR A 12 -1.26 11.45 1.11
C THR A 12 0.00 11.18 1.91
N ARG A 13 0.97 10.49 1.30
CA ARG A 13 2.30 10.32 1.89
C ARG A 13 3.19 11.49 1.48
N THR A 14 3.59 12.30 2.45
CA THR A 14 4.35 13.51 2.17
C THR A 14 5.35 13.85 3.27
N ARG A 15 6.44 14.53 2.88
CA ARG A 15 7.37 15.22 3.78
C ARG A 15 7.02 16.71 3.93
N TYR A 16 6.00 17.18 3.23
CA TYR A 16 5.67 18.59 3.06
C TYR A 16 4.31 18.96 3.64
N VAL A 17 3.84 18.24 4.68
CA VAL A 17 2.51 18.51 5.27
C VAL A 17 2.37 19.93 5.79
N ALA A 18 3.42 20.45 6.45
CA ALA A 18 3.41 21.83 6.95
C ALA A 18 3.34 22.85 5.81
N GLU A 19 4.07 22.62 4.71
CA GLU A 19 3.98 23.45 3.51
C GLU A 19 2.61 23.39 2.84
N LEU A 20 2.03 22.19 2.75
CA LEU A 20 0.67 22.01 2.23
C LEU A 20 -0.36 22.82 3.05
N ILE A 21 -0.20 22.81 4.39
CA ILE A 21 -1.06 23.58 5.28
C ILE A 21 -0.83 25.07 5.06
N ARG A 22 0.44 25.54 4.97
CA ARG A 22 0.77 26.94 4.66
C ARG A 22 0.07 27.40 3.38
N GLN A 23 0.19 26.64 2.31
CA GLN A 23 -0.46 27.00 1.04
C GLN A 23 -1.97 27.12 1.16
N ARG A 24 -2.62 26.18 1.84
CA ARG A 24 -4.07 26.23 2.07
C ARG A 24 -4.51 27.39 2.97
N LEU A 25 -3.67 27.81 3.92
CA LEU A 25 -3.94 29.00 4.73
C LEU A 25 -3.89 30.28 3.89
N ILE A 26 -2.92 30.41 2.98
CA ILE A 26 -2.82 31.53 2.05
C ILE A 26 -4.04 31.55 1.10
N GLU A 27 -4.43 30.40 0.54
CA GLU A 27 -5.63 30.26 -0.29
C GLU A 27 -6.92 30.70 0.44
N GLN A 28 -6.95 30.58 1.78
CA GLN A 28 -8.05 31.02 2.63
C GLN A 28 -7.91 32.45 3.18
N GLY A 29 -6.96 33.24 2.64
CA GLY A 29 -6.82 34.65 2.93
C GLY A 29 -5.93 35.02 4.12
N ILE A 30 -5.20 34.07 4.69
CA ILE A 30 -4.16 34.33 5.70
C ILE A 30 -2.92 34.86 4.99
N ASP A 31 -2.33 35.96 5.48
CA ASP A 31 -1.09 36.50 4.90
C ASP A 31 0.07 35.50 5.04
N GLU A 32 1.06 35.65 4.16
CA GLU A 32 2.16 34.70 4.02
C GLU A 32 3.00 34.57 5.29
N ALA A 33 3.23 35.65 6.01
CA ALA A 33 4.06 35.64 7.23
C ALA A 33 3.38 34.86 8.35
N ARG A 34 2.08 35.07 8.57
CA ARG A 34 1.28 34.32 9.55
C ARG A 34 1.09 32.88 9.13
N ALA A 35 0.83 32.59 7.86
CA ALA A 35 0.72 31.25 7.35
C ALA A 35 2.01 30.46 7.55
N PHE A 36 3.17 31.08 7.29
CA PHE A 36 4.47 30.44 7.53
C PHE A 36 4.73 30.20 9.03
N ALA A 37 4.50 31.19 9.88
CA ALA A 37 4.70 31.04 11.32
C ALA A 37 3.82 29.94 11.93
N THR A 38 2.56 29.83 11.46
CA THR A 38 1.62 28.80 11.89
C THR A 38 2.08 27.41 11.43
N ALA A 39 2.53 27.27 10.18
CA ALA A 39 3.03 26.02 9.65
C ALA A 39 4.35 25.58 10.31
N GLU A 40 5.26 26.52 10.61
CA GLU A 40 6.47 26.24 11.37
C GLU A 40 6.15 25.77 12.79
N ALA A 41 5.21 26.43 13.46
CA ALA A 41 4.77 26.03 14.79
C ALA A 41 4.15 24.62 14.79
N LEU A 42 3.38 24.29 13.76
CA LEU A 42 2.78 22.96 13.57
C LEU A 42 3.87 21.91 13.34
N LEU A 43 4.86 22.19 12.50
CA LEU A 43 6.00 21.31 12.23
C LEU A 43 6.76 20.98 13.53
N GLU A 44 7.07 22.01 14.33
CA GLU A 44 7.78 21.83 15.60
C GLU A 44 6.93 21.04 16.61
N ALA A 45 5.66 21.35 16.73
CA ALA A 45 4.78 20.71 17.70
C ALA A 45 4.42 19.26 17.34
N LEU A 46 4.26 18.93 16.05
CA LEU A 46 3.94 17.57 15.59
C LEU A 46 5.18 16.66 15.52
N PHE A 47 6.33 17.19 15.10
CA PHE A 47 7.50 16.37 14.77
C PHE A 47 8.75 16.71 15.58
N GLY A 48 8.72 17.75 16.39
CA GLY A 48 9.91 18.26 17.08
C GLY A 48 10.95 18.88 16.13
N GLU A 49 10.59 19.10 14.88
CA GLU A 49 11.47 19.62 13.83
C GLU A 49 11.25 21.12 13.63
N LYS A 50 12.32 21.84 13.27
CA LYS A 50 12.25 23.28 12.98
C LYS A 50 12.40 23.53 11.50
N ALA A 51 11.84 24.65 11.02
CA ALA A 51 12.05 25.11 9.68
C ALA A 51 13.56 25.31 9.40
N ASP A 52 14.01 24.81 8.26
CA ASP A 52 15.40 24.98 7.83
C ASP A 52 15.57 26.33 7.11
N LYS A 53 16.03 27.32 7.87
CA LYS A 53 16.24 28.70 7.37
C LYS A 53 17.28 28.83 6.25
N LYS A 54 18.04 27.76 5.98
CA LYS A 54 19.00 27.72 4.87
C LYS A 54 18.39 27.23 3.58
N LYS A 55 17.17 26.70 3.64
CA LYS A 55 16.43 26.21 2.48
C LYS A 55 15.33 27.20 2.11
N GLU A 56 15.14 27.39 0.83
CA GLU A 56 14.11 28.28 0.28
C GLU A 56 12.85 27.51 -0.14
N GLY A 57 11.72 28.20 -0.13
CA GLY A 57 10.44 27.68 -0.63
C GLY A 57 9.95 26.44 0.11
N VAL A 58 9.44 25.50 -0.64
CA VAL A 58 8.81 24.24 -0.13
C VAL A 58 9.70 23.44 0.81
N LYS A 59 11.02 23.51 0.62
CA LYS A 59 11.99 22.72 1.39
C LYS A 59 12.24 23.24 2.81
N ALA A 60 11.86 24.47 3.10
CA ALA A 60 12.04 25.07 4.43
C ALA A 60 11.21 24.39 5.52
N LEU A 61 10.01 23.89 5.17
CA LEU A 61 9.07 23.24 6.07
C LEU A 61 8.99 21.71 5.87
N GLN A 62 10.08 21.11 5.40
CA GLN A 62 10.16 19.69 5.11
C GLN A 62 10.44 18.86 6.37
N THR A 63 9.69 17.77 6.60
CA THR A 63 9.97 16.79 7.64
C THR A 63 11.13 15.85 7.27
N GLY A 64 11.79 15.28 8.26
CA GLY A 64 12.85 14.27 8.09
C GLY A 64 12.35 13.01 7.40
N GLN A 65 11.13 12.58 7.71
CA GLN A 65 10.51 11.39 7.14
C GLN A 65 9.20 11.72 6.42
N ALA A 66 8.86 10.94 5.39
CA ALA A 66 7.55 11.02 4.76
C ALA A 66 6.51 10.33 5.65
N VAL A 67 5.46 11.06 5.99
CA VAL A 67 4.37 10.61 6.84
C VAL A 67 3.09 10.53 6.03
N LEU A 68 2.25 9.56 6.33
CA LEU A 68 0.95 9.37 5.73
C LEU A 68 -0.11 10.19 6.49
N PHE A 69 -0.79 11.07 5.79
CA PHE A 69 -1.89 11.88 6.32
C PHE A 69 -3.17 11.62 5.55
N GLY A 70 -4.26 11.38 6.26
CA GLY A 70 -5.58 11.36 5.66
C GLY A 70 -6.03 12.77 5.24
N ASN A 71 -6.81 12.84 4.17
CA ASN A 71 -7.34 14.12 3.70
C ASN A 71 -8.20 14.83 4.76
N GLU A 72 -8.95 14.08 5.56
CA GLU A 72 -9.75 14.60 6.67
C GLU A 72 -8.89 15.17 7.80
N GLU A 73 -7.76 14.52 8.13
CA GLU A 73 -6.80 15.03 9.10
C GLU A 73 -6.20 16.35 8.62
N ILE A 74 -5.78 16.42 7.36
CA ILE A 74 -5.25 17.65 6.77
C ILE A 74 -6.31 18.76 6.79
N ALA A 75 -7.54 18.47 6.40
CA ALA A 75 -8.64 19.44 6.39
C ALA A 75 -8.94 19.97 7.80
N TYR A 76 -8.90 19.10 8.81
CA TYR A 76 -9.06 19.48 10.20
C TYR A 76 -7.94 20.41 10.69
N LEU A 77 -6.68 20.01 10.45
CA LEU A 77 -5.52 20.82 10.83
C LEU A 77 -5.55 22.20 10.14
N VAL A 78 -5.86 22.26 8.84
CA VAL A 78 -6.01 23.52 8.10
C VAL A 78 -7.06 24.42 8.74
N ARG A 79 -8.24 23.89 9.04
CA ARG A 79 -9.33 24.64 9.65
C ARG A 79 -8.93 25.24 11.00
N ARG A 80 -8.33 24.43 11.88
CA ARG A 80 -7.89 24.90 13.20
C ARG A 80 -6.72 25.89 13.11
N CYS A 81 -5.76 25.63 12.26
CA CYS A 81 -4.64 26.55 12.00
C CYS A 81 -5.12 27.91 11.41
N ARG A 82 -6.13 27.90 10.54
CA ARG A 82 -6.73 29.12 10.01
C ARG A 82 -7.37 29.95 11.12
N ASP A 83 -8.14 29.32 11.99
CA ASP A 83 -8.81 30.02 13.09
C ASP A 83 -7.76 30.66 14.03
N ILE A 84 -6.70 29.93 14.39
CA ILE A 84 -5.60 30.46 15.20
C ILE A 84 -4.86 31.61 14.47
N ALA A 85 -4.53 31.44 13.19
CA ALA A 85 -3.85 32.48 12.42
C ALA A 85 -4.73 33.72 12.15
N GLY A 86 -6.06 33.59 12.21
CA GLY A 86 -7.02 34.70 12.16
C GLY A 86 -7.04 35.50 13.45
N ASP A 87 -6.97 34.83 14.61
CA ASP A 87 -7.10 35.44 15.91
C ASP A 87 -5.77 36.06 16.43
N PHE A 88 -4.64 35.53 16.01
CA PHE A 88 -3.32 35.97 16.48
C PHE A 88 -2.43 36.45 15.33
N SER A 89 -1.76 37.60 15.55
CA SER A 89 -0.82 38.19 14.56
C SER A 89 0.65 38.07 15.01
N ASP A 90 0.90 37.95 16.32
CA ASP A 90 2.26 37.81 16.84
C ASP A 90 2.78 36.37 16.67
N PRO A 91 3.98 36.14 16.08
CA PRO A 91 4.52 34.81 15.86
C PRO A 91 4.74 33.98 17.13
N VAL A 92 5.06 34.64 18.26
CA VAL A 92 5.26 33.94 19.53
C VAL A 92 3.93 33.46 20.10
N ALA A 93 2.90 34.29 20.04
CA ALA A 93 1.55 33.94 20.45
C ALA A 93 0.97 32.83 19.56
N LEU A 94 1.15 32.90 18.23
CA LEU A 94 0.76 31.86 17.28
C LEU A 94 1.38 30.51 17.64
N LYS A 95 2.69 30.48 17.90
CA LYS A 95 3.39 29.25 18.28
C LYS A 95 2.86 28.65 19.57
N ALA A 96 2.62 29.48 20.58
CA ALA A 96 2.08 29.04 21.86
C ALA A 96 0.66 28.45 21.71
N GLU A 97 -0.20 29.10 20.91
CA GLU A 97 -1.58 28.66 20.72
C GLU A 97 -1.68 27.39 19.84
N VAL A 98 -0.82 27.25 18.80
CA VAL A 98 -0.72 26.01 18.04
C VAL A 98 -0.28 24.83 18.94
N ALA A 99 0.72 25.04 19.80
CA ALA A 99 1.19 24.01 20.72
C ALA A 99 0.11 23.63 21.74
N LYS A 100 -0.62 24.63 22.26
CA LYS A 100 -1.76 24.42 23.16
C LYS A 100 -2.89 23.66 22.48
N PHE A 101 -3.30 24.07 21.29
CA PHE A 101 -4.30 23.40 20.47
C PHE A 101 -3.98 21.92 20.32
N LEU A 102 -2.78 21.58 19.87
CA LEU A 102 -2.39 20.19 19.66
C LEU A 102 -2.41 19.38 20.97
N LYS A 103 -2.04 19.98 22.10
CA LYS A 103 -2.09 19.32 23.40
C LYS A 103 -3.53 19.09 23.87
N ASP A 104 -4.38 20.10 23.73
CA ASP A 104 -5.79 20.03 24.16
C ASP A 104 -6.61 19.09 23.29
N GLU A 105 -6.32 19.06 21.98
CA GLU A 105 -7.03 18.24 21.00
C GLU A 105 -6.40 16.85 20.76
N LYS A 106 -5.38 16.47 21.54
CA LYS A 106 -4.69 15.19 21.38
C LYS A 106 -5.65 14.01 21.24
N LYS A 107 -6.65 13.93 22.14
CA LYS A 107 -7.66 12.84 22.12
C LYS A 107 -8.52 12.86 20.87
N ASN A 108 -8.88 14.04 20.37
CA ASN A 108 -9.69 14.20 19.17
C ASN A 108 -8.88 13.82 17.92
N ILE A 109 -7.62 14.22 17.85
CA ILE A 109 -6.71 13.85 16.76
C ILE A 109 -6.46 12.34 16.76
N GLU A 110 -6.23 11.74 17.93
CA GLU A 110 -6.13 10.28 18.08
C GLU A 110 -7.43 9.57 17.69
N ALA A 111 -8.59 10.14 18.01
CA ALA A 111 -9.89 9.60 17.66
C ALA A 111 -10.21 9.71 16.16
N MET A 112 -9.52 10.57 15.39
CA MET A 112 -9.64 10.66 13.93
C MET A 112 -8.97 9.47 13.21
N LYS A 113 -8.90 8.30 13.86
CA LYS A 113 -8.34 7.07 13.26
C LYS A 113 -8.96 6.76 11.89
N LEU A 114 -10.24 6.95 11.73
CA LEU A 114 -10.95 6.76 10.46
C LEU A 114 -10.54 7.78 9.39
N GLY A 115 -10.13 8.98 9.80
CA GLY A 115 -9.65 10.05 8.91
C GLY A 115 -8.26 9.84 8.32
N SER A 116 -7.50 8.84 8.78
CA SER A 116 -6.13 8.58 8.30
C SER A 116 -6.06 7.92 6.92
N GLY A 117 -7.20 7.55 6.35
CA GLY A 117 -7.33 7.06 4.98
C GLY A 117 -7.16 5.56 4.80
N LEU A 118 -7.59 5.07 3.63
CA LEU A 118 -7.60 3.65 3.28
C LEU A 118 -6.19 3.05 3.29
N GLU A 119 -5.19 3.77 2.80
CA GLU A 119 -3.80 3.31 2.77
C GLU A 119 -3.25 3.06 4.17
N SER A 120 -3.62 3.90 5.14
CA SER A 120 -3.26 3.70 6.53
C SER A 120 -3.98 2.49 7.14
N ALA A 121 -5.22 2.25 6.75
CA ALA A 121 -5.96 1.09 7.22
C ALA A 121 -5.37 -0.24 6.71
N LEU A 122 -4.82 -0.24 5.50
CA LEU A 122 -4.22 -1.40 4.85
C LEU A 122 -2.76 -1.63 5.28
N PHE A 123 -1.93 -0.61 5.12
CA PHE A 123 -0.47 -0.74 5.22
C PHE A 123 0.11 -0.15 6.51
N GLY A 124 -0.77 0.28 7.41
CA GLY A 124 -0.36 0.88 8.67
C GLY A 124 0.16 2.29 8.54
N ARG A 125 0.35 2.92 9.68
CA ARG A 125 1.02 4.20 9.81
C ARG A 125 1.89 4.20 11.06
N MET A 126 3.19 4.38 10.86
CA MET A 126 4.13 4.62 11.94
C MET A 126 4.54 6.09 11.92
N VAL A 127 4.33 6.79 13.03
CA VAL A 127 4.70 8.18 13.22
C VAL A 127 5.45 8.31 14.53
N THR A 128 6.52 9.09 14.52
CA THR A 128 7.30 9.40 15.73
C THR A 128 6.62 10.43 16.63
N SER A 129 5.53 11.04 16.17
CA SER A 129 4.73 12.02 16.91
C SER A 129 3.78 11.33 17.87
N ASP A 130 3.83 11.73 19.15
CA ASP A 130 2.86 11.28 20.16
C ASP A 130 1.42 11.78 19.93
N LEU A 131 1.25 12.73 19.00
CA LEU A 131 -0.03 13.38 18.71
C LEU A 131 -0.79 12.70 17.56
N LEU A 132 -0.09 11.97 16.69
CA LEU A 132 -0.70 11.26 15.58
C LEU A 132 -0.85 9.77 15.92
N ALA A 133 -2.02 9.22 15.68
CA ALA A 133 -2.26 7.81 15.99
C ALA A 133 -1.41 6.89 15.10
N ASN A 134 -0.60 6.04 15.70
CA ASN A 134 -0.03 4.87 15.04
C ASN A 134 -1.14 3.88 14.69
N ARG A 135 -0.92 3.13 13.63
CA ARG A 135 -1.87 2.13 13.15
C ARG A 135 -1.12 0.92 12.63
N ASP A 136 -1.50 -0.25 13.11
CA ASP A 136 -0.93 -1.50 12.63
C ASP A 136 -1.47 -1.83 11.23
N ALA A 137 -0.59 -2.40 10.41
CA ALA A 137 -0.97 -2.85 9.08
C ALA A 137 -1.90 -4.06 9.15
N SER A 138 -2.94 -4.05 8.33
CA SER A 138 -3.81 -5.21 8.14
C SER A 138 -3.44 -6.04 6.93
N VAL A 139 -2.53 -5.56 6.08
CA VAL A 139 -2.05 -6.26 4.89
C VAL A 139 -0.54 -6.40 4.95
N SER A 140 -0.08 -7.62 4.83
CA SER A 140 1.34 -7.97 4.73
C SER A 140 1.63 -8.54 3.35
N VAL A 141 2.67 -8.01 2.69
CA VAL A 141 3.09 -8.42 1.34
C VAL A 141 4.51 -8.93 1.41
N ALA A 142 4.72 -10.20 1.08
CA ALA A 142 6.04 -10.77 0.98
C ALA A 142 6.77 -10.30 -0.29
N HIS A 143 8.10 -10.36 -0.27
CA HIS A 143 8.87 -10.17 -1.49
C HIS A 143 8.52 -11.26 -2.51
N ALA A 144 8.25 -10.84 -3.75
CA ALA A 144 8.08 -11.78 -4.85
C ALA A 144 9.45 -12.27 -5.34
N PHE A 145 9.52 -13.53 -5.71
CA PHE A 145 10.74 -14.15 -6.26
C PHE A 145 10.40 -15.09 -7.42
N THR A 146 11.36 -15.34 -8.28
CA THR A 146 11.21 -16.27 -9.40
C THR A 146 11.18 -17.72 -8.89
N VAL A 147 10.25 -18.53 -9.42
CA VAL A 147 10.15 -19.96 -9.06
C VAL A 147 11.17 -20.84 -9.78
N HIS A 148 11.99 -20.27 -10.64
CA HIS A 148 13.01 -20.92 -11.43
C HIS A 148 14.33 -20.16 -11.35
N GLU A 149 15.39 -20.74 -11.91
CA GLU A 149 16.68 -20.05 -12.04
C GLU A 149 16.49 -18.68 -12.70
N ALA A 150 17.13 -17.67 -12.14
CA ALA A 150 17.07 -16.32 -12.67
C ALA A 150 17.72 -16.28 -14.07
N GLN A 151 17.01 -15.70 -15.02
CA GLN A 151 17.56 -15.38 -16.33
C GLN A 151 17.58 -13.87 -16.49
N VAL A 152 18.75 -13.36 -16.79
CA VAL A 152 18.98 -11.95 -17.09
C VAL A 152 19.45 -11.87 -18.53
N GLU A 153 18.75 -11.08 -19.32
CA GLU A 153 19.13 -10.74 -20.68
C GLU A 153 19.50 -9.26 -20.73
N ASN A 154 20.54 -8.92 -21.45
CA ASN A 154 20.92 -7.53 -21.66
C ASN A 154 20.24 -7.03 -22.93
N ASP A 155 19.41 -6.00 -22.79
CA ASP A 155 18.82 -5.25 -23.88
C ASP A 155 19.78 -4.11 -24.26
N TYR A 156 20.38 -4.27 -25.42
CA TYR A 156 21.32 -3.31 -25.97
C TYR A 156 20.61 -2.44 -27.00
N PHE A 157 20.62 -1.13 -26.80
CA PHE A 157 20.01 -0.21 -27.74
C PHE A 157 20.90 1.02 -27.99
N THR A 158 20.79 1.56 -29.19
CA THR A 158 21.44 2.81 -29.59
C THR A 158 20.40 3.84 -29.99
N VAL A 159 20.74 5.09 -29.76
CA VAL A 159 19.96 6.22 -30.28
C VAL A 159 20.74 6.80 -31.47
N VAL A 160 20.08 6.91 -32.62
CA VAL A 160 20.61 7.58 -33.80
C VAL A 160 20.22 9.05 -33.75
N ASP A 161 21.19 9.92 -34.00
CA ASP A 161 20.93 11.34 -34.17
C ASP A 161 20.60 11.63 -35.65
N ASP A 162 19.37 12.01 -35.94
CA ASP A 162 18.89 12.25 -37.29
C ASP A 162 19.55 13.47 -37.96
N PHE A 163 20.18 14.35 -37.18
CA PHE A 163 20.90 15.53 -37.68
C PHE A 163 22.41 15.36 -37.73
N ALA A 164 22.96 14.29 -37.19
CA ALA A 164 24.39 14.01 -37.28
C ALA A 164 24.75 13.69 -38.72
N GLN A 165 25.62 14.50 -39.34
CA GLN A 165 26.07 14.25 -40.71
C GLN A 165 27.06 13.07 -40.73
N ALA A 166 26.98 12.29 -41.77
CA ALA A 166 27.81 11.09 -41.97
C ALA A 166 29.35 11.35 -41.94
N GLU A 167 29.76 12.61 -42.01
CA GLU A 167 31.16 13.04 -41.98
C GLU A 167 31.78 13.06 -40.57
N ASP A 168 30.98 13.11 -39.51
CA ASP A 168 31.44 13.13 -38.09
C ASP A 168 31.64 11.73 -37.49
N GLY A 169 31.51 10.69 -38.25
CA GLY A 169 32.01 9.35 -37.92
C GLY A 169 31.19 8.52 -36.97
N ALA A 170 30.12 9.00 -36.37
CA ALA A 170 29.20 8.16 -35.59
C ALA A 170 27.86 8.84 -35.32
N GLY A 171 26.84 8.55 -36.08
CA GLY A 171 25.48 8.98 -35.83
C GLY A 171 24.81 8.35 -34.60
N SER A 172 25.60 7.94 -33.58
CA SER A 172 25.05 7.39 -32.34
C SER A 172 25.07 8.47 -31.25
N ALA A 173 23.90 8.91 -30.84
CA ALA A 173 23.75 9.83 -29.72
C ALA A 173 23.94 9.15 -28.35
N GLY A 174 24.13 7.82 -28.32
CA GLY A 174 24.41 7.06 -27.11
C GLY A 174 24.25 5.56 -27.34
N ILE A 175 25.00 4.81 -26.53
CA ILE A 175 24.90 3.36 -26.42
C ILE A 175 24.45 3.05 -25.03
N PHE A 176 23.38 2.30 -24.90
CA PHE A 176 22.76 1.98 -23.61
C PHE A 176 22.59 0.47 -23.47
N ASP A 177 22.74 0.01 -22.25
CA ASP A 177 22.58 -1.37 -21.86
C ASP A 177 21.61 -1.41 -20.67
N THR A 178 20.64 -2.31 -20.70
CA THR A 178 19.65 -2.48 -19.65
C THR A 178 19.39 -3.95 -19.41
N GLU A 179 19.51 -4.37 -18.17
CA GLU A 179 19.14 -5.73 -17.79
C GLU A 179 17.61 -5.91 -17.84
N LEU A 180 17.18 -6.95 -18.55
CA LEU A 180 15.81 -7.43 -18.57
C LEU A 180 15.73 -8.75 -17.83
N ALA A 181 14.92 -8.79 -16.76
CA ALA A 181 14.58 -10.02 -16.05
C ALA A 181 13.16 -10.45 -16.42
N SER A 182 13.02 -11.64 -16.96
CA SER A 182 11.75 -12.27 -17.28
C SER A 182 11.58 -13.54 -16.45
N GLY A 183 10.36 -13.78 -15.91
CA GLY A 183 10.18 -14.97 -15.11
C GLY A 183 8.74 -15.21 -14.66
N LEU A 184 8.53 -16.42 -14.13
CA LEU A 184 7.35 -16.77 -13.36
C LEU A 184 7.64 -16.49 -11.90
N TYR A 185 6.82 -15.63 -11.28
CA TYR A 185 7.01 -15.16 -9.92
C TYR A 185 5.99 -15.78 -8.97
N TYR A 186 6.46 -16.12 -7.77
CA TYR A 186 5.61 -16.42 -6.62
C TYR A 186 5.43 -15.13 -5.81
N GLY A 187 4.19 -14.79 -5.50
CA GLY A 187 3.82 -13.70 -4.60
C GLY A 187 2.94 -14.22 -3.48
N TYR A 188 3.07 -13.65 -2.29
CA TYR A 188 2.30 -14.03 -1.11
C TYR A 188 1.82 -12.78 -0.38
N VAL A 189 0.52 -12.74 -0.09
CA VAL A 189 -0.14 -11.63 0.59
C VAL A 189 -1.02 -12.19 1.70
N VAL A 190 -0.98 -11.57 2.87
CA VAL A 190 -1.84 -11.87 4.01
C VAL A 190 -2.73 -10.67 4.29
N ILE A 191 -4.01 -10.92 4.54
CA ILE A 191 -4.97 -9.93 5.03
C ILE A 191 -5.41 -10.38 6.43
N ASP A 192 -5.03 -9.61 7.44
CA ASP A 192 -5.56 -9.73 8.80
C ASP A 192 -6.94 -9.07 8.83
N VAL A 193 -7.98 -9.91 8.76
CA VAL A 193 -9.36 -9.44 8.67
C VAL A 193 -9.81 -8.70 9.94
N PRO A 194 -9.57 -9.21 11.15
CA PRO A 194 -9.85 -8.48 12.38
C PRO A 194 -9.21 -7.09 12.41
N GLN A 195 -7.91 -7.02 12.08
CA GLN A 195 -7.19 -5.74 12.05
C GLN A 195 -7.72 -4.80 10.95
N LEU A 196 -8.08 -5.33 9.78
CA LEU A 196 -8.68 -4.53 8.69
C LEU A 196 -10.01 -3.92 9.11
N VAL A 197 -10.91 -4.72 9.68
CA VAL A 197 -12.20 -4.22 10.16
C VAL A 197 -12.02 -3.18 11.27
N ALA A 198 -11.15 -3.46 12.25
CA ALA A 198 -10.85 -2.53 13.33
C ALA A 198 -10.31 -1.19 12.79
N ASN A 199 -9.45 -1.25 11.79
CA ASN A 199 -8.89 -0.06 11.13
C ASN A 199 -9.93 0.73 10.32
N LEU A 200 -10.87 0.08 9.67
CA LEU A 200 -11.90 0.72 8.85
C LEU A 200 -13.07 1.26 9.66
N GLU A 201 -13.47 0.56 10.72
CA GLU A 201 -14.66 0.89 11.52
C GLU A 201 -14.33 1.61 12.83
N GLY A 202 -13.06 1.70 13.22
CA GLY A 202 -12.63 2.34 14.46
C GLY A 202 -13.05 1.58 15.73
N ILE A 203 -13.30 0.28 15.62
CA ILE A 203 -13.62 -0.61 16.74
C ILE A 203 -12.35 -1.34 17.23
N LYS A 204 -12.44 -2.02 18.35
CA LYS A 204 -11.34 -2.85 18.84
C LYS A 204 -11.30 -4.18 18.09
N VAL A 205 -10.10 -4.75 17.94
CA VAL A 205 -9.89 -6.02 17.23
C VAL A 205 -10.68 -7.17 17.87
N GLU A 206 -10.74 -7.22 19.21
CA GLU A 206 -11.48 -8.22 19.98
C GLU A 206 -13.00 -8.15 19.78
N ASP A 207 -13.53 -7.00 19.35
CA ASP A 207 -14.97 -6.80 19.17
C ASP A 207 -15.46 -7.10 17.75
N VAL A 208 -14.55 -7.37 16.80
CA VAL A 208 -14.85 -7.49 15.36
C VAL A 208 -15.88 -8.58 15.07
N PHE A 209 -15.77 -9.74 15.71
CA PHE A 209 -16.66 -10.87 15.46
C PHE A 209 -17.87 -10.90 16.40
N THR A 210 -17.91 -10.04 17.42
CA THR A 210 -19.06 -9.87 18.31
C THR A 210 -20.02 -8.78 17.81
N THR A 211 -19.58 -7.93 16.87
CA THR A 211 -20.42 -6.92 16.22
C THR A 211 -21.22 -7.50 15.04
N GLY A 212 -22.23 -6.77 14.57
CA GLY A 212 -23.03 -7.18 13.43
C GLY A 212 -22.25 -7.29 12.12
N ALA A 213 -22.76 -8.08 11.19
CA ALA A 213 -22.12 -8.33 9.88
C ALA A 213 -21.95 -7.04 9.04
N GLU A 214 -22.82 -6.04 9.26
CA GLU A 214 -22.74 -4.73 8.59
C GLU A 214 -21.41 -4.01 8.85
N LYS A 215 -20.78 -4.22 10.01
CA LYS A 215 -19.47 -3.66 10.34
C LYS A 215 -18.32 -4.30 9.57
N ARG A 216 -18.53 -5.45 8.96
CA ARG A 216 -17.54 -6.17 8.16
C ARG A 216 -17.75 -6.02 6.66
N GLU A 217 -18.83 -5.38 6.21
CA GLU A 217 -19.19 -5.26 4.80
C GLU A 217 -18.12 -4.47 4.01
N LEU A 218 -17.66 -3.33 4.54
CA LEU A 218 -16.63 -2.53 3.89
C LEU A 218 -15.31 -3.30 3.77
N ALA A 219 -14.88 -4.00 4.82
CA ALA A 219 -13.66 -4.82 4.82
C ALA A 219 -13.76 -5.94 3.77
N GLY A 220 -14.93 -6.59 3.64
CA GLY A 220 -15.18 -7.58 2.60
C GLY A 220 -15.02 -7.01 1.19
N LYS A 221 -15.57 -5.83 0.92
CA LYS A 221 -15.40 -5.12 -0.36
C LYS A 221 -13.95 -4.73 -0.62
N VAL A 222 -13.22 -4.29 0.40
CA VAL A 222 -11.80 -3.96 0.31
C VAL A 222 -10.99 -5.20 -0.04
N ALA A 223 -11.19 -6.32 0.66
CA ALA A 223 -10.51 -7.58 0.40
C ALA A 223 -10.78 -8.10 -1.03
N GLN A 224 -12.03 -8.02 -1.49
CA GLN A 224 -12.42 -8.34 -2.87
C GLN A 224 -11.65 -7.50 -3.91
N HIS A 225 -11.58 -6.18 -3.70
CA HIS A 225 -10.87 -5.28 -4.62
C HIS A 225 -9.36 -5.53 -4.60
N LEU A 226 -8.79 -5.79 -3.42
CA LEU A 226 -7.37 -6.14 -3.29
C LEU A 226 -7.04 -7.42 -4.07
N LEU A 227 -7.86 -8.46 -3.97
CA LEU A 227 -7.65 -9.68 -4.74
C LEU A 227 -7.63 -9.40 -6.25
N HIS A 228 -8.59 -8.61 -6.75
CA HIS A 228 -8.60 -8.22 -8.16
C HIS A 228 -7.35 -7.46 -8.58
N LEU A 229 -6.88 -6.51 -7.75
CA LEU A 229 -5.66 -5.75 -8.00
C LEU A 229 -4.42 -6.66 -7.98
N ILE A 230 -4.30 -7.55 -7.00
CA ILE A 230 -3.19 -8.51 -6.89
C ILE A 230 -3.13 -9.41 -8.13
N ALA A 231 -4.29 -9.85 -8.63
CA ALA A 231 -4.36 -10.77 -9.77
C ALA A 231 -4.14 -10.09 -11.12
N THR A 232 -4.39 -8.78 -11.27
CA THR A 232 -4.47 -8.13 -12.59
C THR A 232 -3.54 -6.94 -12.78
N VAL A 233 -2.95 -6.40 -11.70
CA VAL A 233 -2.06 -5.24 -11.78
C VAL A 233 -0.62 -5.66 -11.64
N SER A 234 0.16 -5.43 -12.68
CA SER A 234 1.61 -5.66 -12.66
C SER A 234 2.36 -4.41 -12.18
N PRO A 235 3.58 -4.57 -11.61
CA PRO A 235 4.46 -3.45 -11.30
C PRO A 235 4.70 -2.57 -12.52
N GLY A 236 4.59 -1.27 -12.35
CA GLY A 236 4.59 -0.30 -13.45
C GLY A 236 5.96 0.23 -13.85
N ALA A 237 7.03 -0.56 -13.80
CA ALA A 237 8.36 -0.13 -14.23
C ALA A 237 8.49 -0.08 -15.74
N LYS A 238 9.10 0.97 -16.27
CA LYS A 238 9.40 1.15 -17.72
C LYS A 238 8.22 0.82 -18.65
N ARG A 239 7.03 1.31 -18.34
CA ARG A 239 5.76 0.95 -19.03
C ARG A 239 5.84 1.01 -20.56
N GLY A 240 6.58 1.98 -21.11
CA GLY A 240 6.71 2.18 -22.55
C GLY A 240 7.43 1.03 -23.26
N SER A 241 8.46 0.46 -22.64
CA SER A 241 9.28 -0.59 -23.24
C SER A 241 8.88 -2.01 -22.83
N THR A 242 8.28 -2.21 -21.66
CA THR A 242 7.96 -3.54 -21.14
C THR A 242 6.50 -3.94 -21.26
N ALA A 243 5.58 -2.97 -21.43
CA ALA A 243 4.13 -3.20 -21.44
C ALA A 243 3.68 -4.21 -20.35
N PRO A 244 3.89 -3.93 -19.05
CA PRO A 244 3.86 -4.90 -17.97
C PRO A 244 2.40 -5.20 -17.54
N TYR A 245 1.61 -5.81 -18.43
CA TYR A 245 0.19 -6.08 -18.22
C TYR A 245 -0.12 -7.58 -18.08
N ALA A 246 0.78 -8.33 -17.45
CA ALA A 246 0.59 -9.74 -17.21
C ALA A 246 -0.33 -9.98 -16.00
N TRP A 247 -1.36 -10.82 -16.19
CA TRP A 247 -2.24 -11.27 -15.11
C TRP A 247 -1.70 -12.52 -14.44
N ALA A 248 -2.12 -12.74 -13.19
CA ALA A 248 -1.79 -13.96 -12.46
C ALA A 248 -2.27 -15.21 -13.23
N LYS A 249 -1.43 -16.25 -13.24
CA LYS A 249 -1.71 -17.52 -13.92
C LYS A 249 -2.33 -18.54 -13.00
N PHE A 250 -2.06 -18.38 -11.71
CA PHE A 250 -2.61 -19.17 -10.61
C PHE A 250 -2.84 -18.22 -9.43
N VAL A 251 -3.98 -18.36 -8.77
CA VAL A 251 -4.32 -17.63 -7.55
C VAL A 251 -4.92 -18.64 -6.58
N LEU A 252 -4.34 -18.80 -5.41
CA LEU A 252 -4.90 -19.55 -4.31
C LEU A 252 -5.33 -18.57 -3.21
N VAL A 253 -6.52 -18.77 -2.69
CA VAL A 253 -7.03 -18.04 -1.54
C VAL A 253 -7.39 -19.03 -0.46
N GLU A 254 -6.83 -18.83 0.72
CA GLU A 254 -7.16 -19.58 1.93
C GLU A 254 -7.77 -18.62 2.96
N ALA A 255 -8.79 -19.07 3.67
CA ALA A 255 -9.44 -18.36 4.75
C ALA A 255 -9.60 -19.25 5.97
N GLY A 256 -9.29 -18.74 7.15
CA GLY A 256 -9.38 -19.46 8.42
C GLY A 256 -8.76 -18.66 9.55
N ASP A 257 -8.90 -19.16 10.77
CA ASP A 257 -8.42 -18.58 12.02
C ASP A 257 -7.00 -19.04 12.40
N TRP A 258 -6.38 -19.85 11.56
CA TRP A 258 -5.01 -20.33 11.77
C TRP A 258 -3.97 -19.27 11.40
N GLN A 259 -2.79 -19.41 12.00
CA GLN A 259 -1.63 -18.63 11.58
C GLN A 259 -1.42 -18.78 10.06
N PRO A 260 -1.39 -17.67 9.29
CA PRO A 260 -1.14 -17.73 7.85
C PRO A 260 0.18 -18.43 7.52
N ARG A 261 0.17 -19.21 6.43
CA ARG A 261 1.33 -19.99 5.99
C ARG A 261 1.76 -19.60 4.59
N SER A 262 3.04 -19.41 4.38
CA SER A 262 3.62 -19.23 3.05
C SER A 262 3.92 -20.60 2.42
N LEU A 263 3.62 -20.73 1.13
CA LEU A 263 3.97 -21.89 0.33
C LEU A 263 5.31 -21.69 -0.40
N ALA A 264 6.11 -20.72 0.00
CA ALA A 264 7.42 -20.42 -0.60
C ALA A 264 8.39 -21.60 -0.58
N ALA A 265 8.24 -22.48 0.43
CA ALA A 265 9.05 -23.69 0.57
C ALA A 265 8.97 -24.62 -0.64
N ALA A 266 7.85 -24.62 -1.37
CA ALA A 266 7.73 -25.37 -2.63
C ALA A 266 8.81 -25.00 -3.67
N PHE A 267 9.42 -23.83 -3.54
CA PHE A 267 10.38 -23.27 -4.49
C PHE A 267 11.76 -22.99 -3.89
N HIS A 268 12.11 -23.57 -2.75
CA HIS A 268 13.46 -23.47 -2.19
C HIS A 268 14.52 -24.01 -3.18
N ASP A 269 14.18 -25.09 -3.89
CA ASP A 269 14.95 -25.53 -5.03
C ASP A 269 14.39 -24.92 -6.31
N PRO A 270 15.16 -24.08 -7.05
CA PRO A 270 14.72 -23.48 -8.28
C PRO A 270 14.29 -24.54 -9.30
N MET A 271 13.21 -24.29 -10.00
CA MET A 271 12.76 -25.23 -11.02
C MET A 271 13.60 -25.10 -12.29
N PRO A 272 13.98 -26.19 -12.93
CA PRO A 272 14.63 -26.12 -14.23
C PRO A 272 13.66 -25.54 -15.27
N LEU A 273 14.16 -24.73 -16.18
CA LEU A 273 13.35 -24.13 -17.25
C LEU A 273 12.80 -25.16 -18.22
N LYS A 274 13.61 -26.18 -18.52
CA LYS A 274 13.21 -27.31 -19.39
C LYS A 274 12.54 -28.41 -18.55
N GLY A 275 11.55 -29.09 -19.12
CA GLY A 275 10.82 -30.18 -18.48
C GLY A 275 9.70 -30.70 -19.40
N ASP A 276 9.00 -31.74 -18.93
CA ASP A 276 7.98 -32.46 -19.71
C ASP A 276 6.70 -31.65 -19.94
N SER A 277 6.52 -30.54 -19.22
CA SER A 277 5.38 -29.65 -19.36
C SER A 277 5.80 -28.19 -19.14
N SER A 278 4.87 -27.27 -19.34
CA SER A 278 5.15 -25.85 -19.13
C SER A 278 5.61 -25.58 -17.69
N ILE A 279 6.52 -24.63 -17.51
CA ILE A 279 7.03 -24.23 -16.18
C ILE A 279 5.86 -23.80 -15.27
N ARG A 280 4.84 -23.18 -15.83
CA ARG A 280 3.63 -22.77 -15.13
C ARG A 280 2.86 -23.95 -14.56
N ALA A 281 2.64 -24.99 -15.35
CA ALA A 281 1.93 -26.20 -14.90
C ALA A 281 2.72 -26.94 -13.83
N ARG A 282 4.05 -27.01 -13.99
CA ARG A 282 4.94 -27.63 -12.97
C ARG A 282 4.96 -26.84 -11.66
N ALA A 283 4.97 -25.50 -11.73
CA ALA A 283 4.92 -24.63 -10.55
C ALA A 283 3.61 -24.83 -9.78
N ALA A 284 2.48 -24.85 -10.49
CA ALA A 284 1.18 -25.09 -9.89
C ALA A 284 1.11 -26.50 -9.23
N GLY A 285 1.67 -27.51 -9.87
CA GLY A 285 1.78 -28.87 -9.30
C GLY A 285 2.64 -28.91 -8.05
N LYS A 286 3.78 -28.22 -8.00
CA LYS A 286 4.60 -28.10 -6.78
C LYS A 286 3.83 -27.48 -5.62
N LEU A 287 3.07 -26.40 -5.89
CA LEU A 287 2.22 -25.79 -4.88
C LEU A 287 1.14 -26.75 -4.36
N ALA A 288 0.47 -27.48 -5.25
CA ALA A 288 -0.54 -28.47 -4.85
C ALA A 288 0.06 -29.59 -3.95
N ASN A 289 1.25 -30.05 -4.29
CA ASN A 289 1.98 -31.04 -3.48
C ASN A 289 2.38 -30.48 -2.11
N GLU A 290 2.86 -29.25 -2.04
CA GLU A 290 3.20 -28.58 -0.79
C GLU A 290 1.97 -28.42 0.11
N ILE A 291 0.82 -28.03 -0.46
CA ILE A 291 -0.45 -27.97 0.25
C ILE A 291 -0.81 -29.33 0.83
N ALA A 292 -0.75 -30.39 0.03
CA ALA A 292 -1.08 -31.74 0.47
C ALA A 292 -0.14 -32.19 1.62
N ALA A 293 1.14 -31.93 1.53
CA ALA A 293 2.12 -32.26 2.56
C ALA A 293 1.85 -31.51 3.87
N LEU A 294 1.59 -30.22 3.81
CA LEU A 294 1.26 -29.41 4.98
C LEU A 294 -0.07 -29.84 5.61
N ASP A 295 -1.10 -30.09 4.80
CA ASP A 295 -2.39 -30.57 5.31
C ASP A 295 -2.25 -31.93 6.02
N ALA A 296 -1.47 -32.84 5.46
CA ALA A 296 -1.22 -34.14 6.07
C ALA A 296 -0.42 -34.02 7.38
N ALA A 297 0.55 -33.10 7.43
CA ALA A 297 1.42 -32.95 8.61
C ALA A 297 0.73 -32.19 9.75
N TYR A 298 -0.07 -31.17 9.46
CA TYR A 298 -0.64 -30.26 10.46
C TYR A 298 -2.14 -30.45 10.68
N GLY A 299 -2.84 -31.18 9.80
CA GLY A 299 -4.26 -31.46 9.95
C GLY A 299 -5.17 -30.21 9.87
N MET A 300 -4.79 -29.19 9.10
CA MET A 300 -5.45 -27.88 9.09
C MET A 300 -6.73 -27.88 8.26
N PRO A 301 -7.91 -27.64 8.85
CA PRO A 301 -9.14 -27.42 8.11
C PRO A 301 -9.17 -25.98 7.60
N THR A 302 -8.67 -25.73 6.41
CA THR A 302 -8.69 -24.38 5.81
C THR A 302 -9.64 -24.36 4.63
N ALA A 303 -10.61 -23.43 4.65
CA ALA A 303 -11.43 -23.16 3.49
C ALA A 303 -10.57 -22.53 2.41
N ARG A 304 -10.61 -23.11 1.18
CA ARG A 304 -9.79 -22.59 0.08
C ARG A 304 -10.47 -22.68 -1.26
N ARG A 305 -10.15 -21.73 -2.12
CA ARG A 305 -10.54 -21.69 -3.52
C ARG A 305 -9.38 -21.23 -4.38
N PHE A 306 -9.37 -21.61 -5.66
CA PHE A 306 -8.29 -21.26 -6.55
C PHE A 306 -8.77 -20.92 -7.98
N LEU A 307 -7.98 -20.09 -8.65
CA LEU A 307 -8.02 -19.87 -10.09
C LEU A 307 -6.76 -20.49 -10.69
N SER A 308 -6.91 -21.21 -11.80
CA SER A 308 -5.76 -21.72 -12.56
C SER A 308 -6.07 -21.67 -14.05
N LEU A 309 -5.07 -21.30 -14.85
CA LEU A 309 -5.14 -21.41 -16.30
C LEU A 309 -4.82 -22.82 -16.82
N ASP A 310 -4.24 -23.66 -15.94
CA ASP A 310 -3.93 -25.05 -16.23
C ASP A 310 -4.93 -25.98 -15.57
N GLU A 311 -5.09 -27.17 -16.12
CA GLU A 311 -5.82 -28.25 -15.44
C GLU A 311 -4.99 -28.71 -14.22
N LEU A 312 -5.58 -28.56 -13.03
CA LEU A 312 -4.93 -28.82 -11.76
C LEU A 312 -5.96 -29.21 -10.71
N ILE A 313 -5.59 -30.17 -9.88
CA ILE A 313 -6.33 -30.50 -8.66
C ILE A 313 -5.55 -29.92 -7.48
N VAL A 314 -6.18 -29.02 -6.73
CA VAL A 314 -5.65 -28.51 -5.48
C VAL A 314 -6.39 -29.20 -4.33
N PRO A 315 -5.70 -29.76 -3.35
CA PRO A 315 -6.35 -30.48 -2.24
C PRO A 315 -7.38 -29.63 -1.51
N ALA A 316 -8.54 -30.19 -1.26
CA ALA A 316 -9.65 -29.55 -0.54
C ALA A 316 -9.99 -28.12 -1.03
N ALA A 317 -9.86 -27.86 -2.34
CA ALA A 317 -10.10 -26.54 -2.92
C ALA A 317 -11.06 -26.62 -4.11
N GLU A 318 -11.95 -25.62 -4.25
CA GLU A 318 -12.81 -25.45 -5.41
C GLU A 318 -12.14 -24.53 -6.43
N ARG A 319 -12.20 -24.93 -7.71
CA ARG A 319 -11.79 -24.06 -8.82
C ARG A 319 -12.84 -22.99 -9.06
N ALA A 320 -12.41 -21.75 -9.22
CA ALA A 320 -13.30 -20.61 -9.41
C ALA A 320 -12.71 -19.57 -10.36
N THR A 321 -13.56 -18.74 -10.92
CA THR A 321 -13.14 -17.53 -11.63
C THR A 321 -12.70 -16.44 -10.66
N LEU A 322 -12.00 -15.43 -11.14
CA LEU A 322 -11.57 -14.29 -10.30
C LEU A 322 -12.76 -13.57 -9.64
N SER A 323 -13.88 -13.43 -10.36
CA SER A 323 -15.12 -12.84 -9.81
C SER A 323 -15.66 -13.67 -8.66
N GLN A 324 -15.79 -14.99 -8.85
CA GLN A 324 -16.26 -15.90 -7.82
C GLN A 324 -15.33 -15.96 -6.60
N LEU A 325 -14.01 -15.90 -6.80
CA LEU A 325 -13.05 -15.76 -5.70
C LEU A 325 -13.27 -14.46 -4.91
N GLY A 326 -13.46 -13.36 -5.63
CA GLY A 326 -13.71 -12.06 -5.02
C GLY A 326 -15.03 -12.02 -4.23
N GLU A 327 -16.10 -12.58 -4.77
CA GLU A 327 -17.40 -12.69 -4.09
C GLU A 327 -17.29 -13.58 -2.84
N TRP A 328 -16.60 -14.70 -2.96
CA TRP A 328 -16.38 -15.61 -1.85
C TRP A 328 -15.62 -14.94 -0.71
N ILE A 329 -14.51 -14.21 -1.00
CA ILE A 329 -13.77 -13.47 0.01
C ILE A 329 -14.66 -12.44 0.70
N ALA A 330 -15.38 -11.63 -0.07
CA ALA A 330 -16.26 -10.61 0.49
C ALA A 330 -17.31 -11.21 1.43
N GLN A 331 -17.89 -12.35 1.03
CA GLN A 331 -18.85 -13.08 1.84
C GLN A 331 -18.22 -13.64 3.12
N THR A 332 -17.06 -14.31 3.00
CA THR A 332 -16.33 -14.92 4.12
C THR A 332 -15.97 -13.88 5.19
N VAL A 333 -15.47 -12.72 4.76
CA VAL A 333 -15.17 -11.60 5.67
C VAL A 333 -16.44 -11.07 6.34
N ARG A 334 -17.50 -10.85 5.58
CA ARG A 334 -18.78 -10.36 6.12
C ARG A 334 -19.38 -11.30 7.16
N ASP A 335 -19.36 -12.59 6.87
CA ASP A 335 -19.98 -13.60 7.74
C ASP A 335 -19.10 -13.95 8.96
N GLY A 336 -17.83 -13.50 8.96
CA GLY A 336 -16.87 -13.80 10.03
C GLY A 336 -16.45 -15.28 10.04
N ALA A 337 -16.40 -15.88 8.85
CA ALA A 337 -16.00 -17.28 8.64
C ALA A 337 -14.51 -17.42 8.26
N CYS A 338 -13.68 -16.50 8.74
CA CYS A 338 -12.23 -16.46 8.53
C CYS A 338 -11.48 -16.55 9.83
#